data_310a8b7796fb31bfe29f1083e6340a1c
#
_entry.id   310a8b7796fb31bfe29f1083e6340a1c
#
_cell.length_a   1.000
_cell.length_b   1.000
_cell.length_c   1.000
_cell.angle_alpha   90.00
_cell.angle_beta   90.00
_cell.angle_gamma   90.00
#
_symmetry.space_group_name_H-M   'P 1'
#
loop_
_entity.id
_entity.type
_entity.pdbx_description
1 polymer ?
#
loop_
_entity_poly.entity_id
_entity_poly.type
_entity_poly.pdbx_seq_one_letter_code
_entity_poly.pdbx_strand_id
1 'polypeptide(L)'
;LWFINQEWIGYHIGLTPIVAYLIFFYQTKHLTNTGANKRLYRLGSGVLVVTLIFILGLFIWSERDSTAVLTKNGLSIKGAYGLDIAFNEIDSIALLSELPEIRTRLHGISTGAVSKGKYKGATSDIRYHLVIEHPTDLILAVYRTTNIPVFVALEAVSEQELYHDLQAELDQL
;
A
#
# COMPACT_ATOMS: atom_id res chain seq x y z
N LEU A 1 -10.44 15.51 19.37
CA LEU A 1 -11.14 14.28 19.71
C LEU A 1 -11.86 13.69 18.49
N TRP A 2 -11.11 13.14 17.50
CA TRP A 2 -11.65 12.23 16.50
C TRP A 2 -10.49 11.34 16.03
N PHE A 3 -10.09 10.40 16.90
CA PHE A 3 -9.34 9.22 16.47
C PHE A 3 -10.37 8.21 15.94
N ILE A 4 -10.79 8.36 14.69
CA ILE A 4 -11.41 7.25 13.99
C ILE A 4 -10.25 6.32 13.63
N ASN A 5 -10.17 5.22 14.36
CA ASN A 5 -9.20 4.17 14.18
C ASN A 5 -9.22 3.74 12.69
N GLN A 6 -8.10 3.90 11.96
CA GLN A 6 -8.06 3.70 10.52
C GLN A 6 -8.40 2.26 10.09
N GLU A 7 -8.27 1.30 11.01
CA GLU A 7 -8.71 -0.09 10.79
C GLU A 7 -10.19 -0.19 10.44
N TRP A 8 -11.06 0.66 11.03
CA TRP A 8 -12.49 0.69 10.74
C TRP A 8 -12.83 1.14 9.31
N ILE A 9 -12.00 1.99 8.72
CA ILE A 9 -12.25 2.50 7.35
C ILE A 9 -12.06 1.37 6.33
N GLY A 10 -11.05 0.51 6.50
CA GLY A 10 -10.83 -0.65 5.64
C GLY A 10 -12.01 -1.63 5.66
N TYR A 11 -12.53 -1.91 6.85
CA TYR A 11 -13.72 -2.77 7.02
C TYR A 11 -14.98 -2.15 6.40
N HIS A 12 -15.16 -0.83 6.51
CA HIS A 12 -16.32 -0.16 5.92
C HIS A 12 -16.29 -0.17 4.39
N ILE A 13 -15.13 0.03 3.76
CA ILE A 13 -15.02 -0.01 2.30
C ILE A 13 -15.28 -1.43 1.76
N GLY A 14 -14.83 -2.48 2.46
CA GLY A 14 -15.05 -3.87 2.06
C GLY A 14 -16.46 -4.38 2.35
N LEU A 15 -17.04 -4.04 3.50
CA LEU A 15 -18.33 -4.56 3.95
C LEU A 15 -19.54 -3.77 3.41
N THR A 16 -19.41 -2.47 3.20
CA THR A 16 -20.53 -1.62 2.76
C THR A 16 -21.16 -2.09 1.45
N PRO A 17 -20.42 -2.44 0.37
CA PRO A 17 -21.02 -2.96 -0.86
C PRO A 17 -21.69 -4.32 -0.66
N ILE A 18 -21.18 -5.17 0.22
CA ILE A 18 -21.76 -6.47 0.55
C ILE A 18 -23.09 -6.27 1.28
N VAL A 19 -23.11 -5.41 2.28
CA VAL A 19 -24.34 -5.08 3.05
C VAL A 19 -25.37 -4.41 2.15
N ALA A 20 -24.96 -3.43 1.34
CA ALA A 20 -25.84 -2.78 0.37
C ALA A 20 -26.45 -3.78 -0.62
N TYR A 21 -25.66 -4.77 -1.08
CA TYR A 21 -26.16 -5.85 -1.93
C TYR A 21 -27.16 -6.76 -1.22
N LEU A 22 -26.89 -7.15 0.01
CA LEU A 22 -27.81 -8.00 0.78
C LEU A 22 -29.14 -7.28 1.01
N ILE A 23 -29.12 -5.98 1.30
CA ILE A 23 -30.32 -5.14 1.43
C ILE A 23 -31.05 -5.05 0.09
N PHE A 24 -30.34 -4.78 -1.00
CA PHE A 24 -30.91 -4.71 -2.35
C PHE A 24 -31.53 -6.08 -2.74
N PHE A 25 -30.80 -7.17 -2.50
CA PHE A 25 -31.29 -8.53 -2.75
C PHE A 25 -32.55 -8.85 -1.96
N TYR A 26 -32.58 -8.49 -0.68
CA TYR A 26 -33.74 -8.73 0.18
C TYR A 26 -34.96 -7.91 -0.28
N GLN A 27 -34.78 -6.65 -0.61
CA GLN A 27 -35.84 -5.78 -1.10
C GLN A 27 -36.38 -6.20 -2.46
N THR A 28 -35.52 -6.65 -3.37
CA THR A 28 -35.93 -7.04 -4.73
C THR A 28 -36.49 -8.46 -4.82
N LYS A 29 -36.23 -9.32 -3.83
CA LYS A 29 -36.81 -10.68 -3.78
C LYS A 29 -38.33 -10.67 -3.85
N HIS A 30 -38.99 -9.65 -3.29
CA HIS A 30 -40.45 -9.51 -3.33
C HIS A 30 -40.99 -8.83 -4.61
N LEU A 31 -40.12 -8.18 -5.41
CA LEU A 31 -40.49 -7.45 -6.62
C LEU A 31 -40.31 -8.28 -7.91
N THR A 32 -39.86 -9.53 -7.82
CA THR A 32 -39.44 -10.36 -8.97
C THR A 32 -40.57 -10.94 -9.81
N ASN A 33 -41.85 -10.60 -9.57
CA ASN A 33 -42.97 -11.20 -10.31
C ASN A 33 -43.22 -10.62 -11.71
N THR A 34 -42.53 -9.55 -12.11
CA THR A 34 -42.69 -8.92 -13.43
C THR A 34 -41.41 -9.13 -14.27
N GLY A 35 -41.56 -9.50 -15.55
CA GLY A 35 -40.40 -9.83 -16.43
C GLY A 35 -39.37 -8.71 -16.59
N ALA A 36 -39.77 -7.45 -16.47
CA ALA A 36 -38.87 -6.29 -16.48
C ALA A 36 -37.97 -6.25 -15.25
N ASN A 37 -38.52 -6.58 -14.07
CA ASN A 37 -37.75 -6.60 -12.82
C ASN A 37 -36.70 -7.74 -12.80
N LYS A 38 -37.00 -8.87 -13.47
CA LYS A 38 -36.03 -9.98 -13.62
C LYS A 38 -34.79 -9.59 -14.41
N ARG A 39 -34.94 -8.77 -15.47
CA ARG A 39 -33.81 -8.28 -16.27
C ARG A 39 -32.94 -7.30 -15.48
N LEU A 40 -33.57 -6.32 -14.81
CA LEU A 40 -32.87 -5.36 -13.94
C LEU A 40 -32.12 -6.05 -12.80
N TYR A 41 -32.72 -7.05 -12.19
CA TYR A 41 -32.09 -7.86 -11.15
C TYR A 41 -30.84 -8.60 -11.65
N ARG A 42 -30.93 -9.25 -12.83
CA ARG A 42 -29.77 -9.96 -13.44
C ARG A 42 -28.66 -8.98 -13.81
N LEU A 43 -28.97 -7.82 -14.34
CA LEU A 43 -27.99 -6.78 -14.66
C LEU A 43 -27.33 -6.23 -13.40
N GLY A 44 -28.10 -5.89 -12.37
CA GLY A 44 -27.58 -5.38 -11.11
C GLY A 44 -26.71 -6.40 -10.37
N SER A 45 -27.11 -7.66 -10.34
CA SER A 45 -26.28 -8.72 -9.76
C SER A 45 -25.00 -8.97 -10.56
N GLY A 46 -25.05 -8.89 -11.89
CA GLY A 46 -23.88 -9.02 -12.75
C GLY A 46 -22.86 -7.91 -12.52
N VAL A 47 -23.31 -6.66 -12.49
CA VAL A 47 -22.44 -5.48 -12.19
C VAL A 47 -21.78 -5.65 -10.83
N LEU A 48 -22.54 -6.07 -9.82
CA LEU A 48 -21.98 -6.24 -8.48
C LEU A 48 -20.91 -7.33 -8.42
N VAL A 49 -21.15 -8.49 -9.03
CA VAL A 49 -20.15 -9.58 -9.08
C VAL A 49 -18.88 -9.09 -9.76
N VAL A 50 -18.98 -8.38 -10.89
CA VAL A 50 -17.83 -7.81 -11.58
C VAL A 50 -17.08 -6.81 -10.68
N THR A 51 -17.81 -5.94 -9.96
CA THR A 51 -17.21 -4.99 -9.03
C THR A 51 -16.48 -5.68 -7.88
N LEU A 52 -17.06 -6.73 -7.32
CA LEU A 52 -16.40 -7.50 -6.26
C LEU A 52 -15.13 -8.21 -6.75
N ILE A 53 -15.18 -8.82 -7.93
CA ILE A 53 -14.01 -9.45 -8.55
C ILE A 53 -12.92 -8.40 -8.81
N PHE A 54 -13.30 -7.20 -9.28
CA PHE A 54 -12.37 -6.11 -9.52
C PHE A 54 -11.71 -5.62 -8.23
N ILE A 55 -12.49 -5.40 -7.16
CA ILE A 55 -11.98 -5.01 -5.83
C ILE A 55 -11.04 -6.09 -5.28
N LEU A 56 -11.43 -7.36 -5.36
CA LEU A 56 -10.60 -8.47 -4.93
C LEU A 56 -9.29 -8.55 -5.73
N GLY A 57 -9.37 -8.34 -7.04
CA GLY A 57 -8.20 -8.29 -7.92
C GLY A 57 -7.24 -7.15 -7.55
N LEU A 58 -7.77 -5.96 -7.24
CA LEU A 58 -6.97 -4.83 -6.76
C LEU A 58 -6.32 -5.14 -5.41
N PHE A 59 -7.04 -5.81 -4.51
CA PHE A 59 -6.52 -6.18 -3.20
C PHE A 59 -5.36 -7.19 -3.34
N ILE A 60 -5.56 -8.28 -4.10
CA ILE A 60 -4.50 -9.27 -4.37
C ILE A 60 -3.29 -8.62 -5.06
N TRP A 61 -3.54 -7.71 -6.01
CA TRP A 61 -2.46 -6.99 -6.69
C TRP A 61 -1.66 -6.10 -5.74
N SER A 62 -2.32 -5.48 -4.78
CA SER A 62 -1.70 -4.57 -3.83
C SER A 62 -0.87 -5.26 -2.75
N GLU A 63 -1.18 -6.52 -2.45
CA GLU A 63 -0.47 -7.34 -1.46
C GLU A 63 0.71 -8.13 -2.07
N ARG A 64 0.97 -7.96 -3.38
CA ARG A 64 2.13 -8.62 -3.99
C ARG A 64 3.41 -8.16 -3.32
N ASP A 65 4.30 -9.14 -3.07
CA ASP A 65 5.61 -8.90 -2.51
C ASP A 65 6.39 -7.90 -3.36
N SER A 66 7.06 -7.00 -2.69
CA SER A 66 7.99 -6.09 -3.31
C SER A 66 9.38 -6.68 -3.26
N THR A 67 10.20 -6.36 -4.23
CA THR A 67 11.61 -6.74 -4.26
C THR A 67 12.46 -5.50 -4.44
N ALA A 68 13.61 -5.45 -3.77
CA ALA A 68 14.61 -4.43 -3.99
C ALA A 68 15.82 -5.04 -4.69
N VAL A 69 16.28 -4.39 -5.74
CA VAL A 69 17.42 -4.85 -6.53
C VAL A 69 18.34 -3.66 -6.81
N LEU A 70 19.62 -3.82 -6.53
CA LEU A 70 20.64 -2.89 -6.98
C LEU A 70 20.83 -3.04 -8.48
N THR A 71 20.76 -1.94 -9.18
CA THR A 71 21.02 -1.83 -10.61
C THR A 71 22.30 -1.01 -10.83
N LYS A 72 22.82 -0.99 -12.03
CA LYS A 72 24.00 -0.16 -12.38
C LYS A 72 23.80 1.34 -12.12
N ASN A 73 22.56 1.81 -12.03
CA ASN A 73 22.24 3.22 -11.95
C ASN A 73 21.65 3.63 -10.59
N GLY A 74 21.33 2.67 -9.71
CA GLY A 74 20.69 2.97 -8.43
C GLY A 74 19.93 1.78 -7.85
N LEU A 75 19.08 2.08 -6.86
CA LEU A 75 18.20 1.14 -6.19
C LEU A 75 16.84 1.09 -6.90
N SER A 76 16.41 -0.10 -7.35
CA SER A 76 15.09 -0.35 -7.93
C SER A 76 14.24 -1.16 -6.97
N ILE A 77 13.15 -0.58 -6.50
CA ILE A 77 12.15 -1.26 -5.68
C ILE A 77 10.98 -1.59 -6.60
N LYS A 78 10.72 -2.88 -6.81
CA LYS A 78 9.64 -3.39 -7.66
C LYS A 78 8.47 -3.83 -6.80
N GLY A 79 7.26 -3.73 -7.35
CA GLY A 79 6.02 -4.11 -6.67
C GLY A 79 5.01 -2.96 -6.65
N ALA A 80 3.93 -3.16 -5.90
CA ALA A 80 2.95 -2.09 -5.69
C ALA A 80 3.62 -0.95 -4.91
N TYR A 81 3.52 0.28 -5.44
CA TYR A 81 4.20 1.47 -4.89
C TYR A 81 5.75 1.42 -4.94
N GLY A 82 6.31 0.58 -5.81
CA GLY A 82 7.74 0.57 -6.08
C GLY A 82 8.24 1.86 -6.73
N LEU A 83 9.54 2.10 -6.68
CA LEU A 83 10.19 3.26 -7.30
C LEU A 83 11.64 2.95 -7.61
N ASP A 84 12.16 3.67 -8.59
CA ASP A 84 13.58 3.66 -8.90
C ASP A 84 14.24 4.91 -8.30
N ILE A 85 15.39 4.73 -7.65
CA ILE A 85 16.17 5.78 -7.01
C ILE A 85 17.57 5.73 -7.60
N ALA A 86 17.94 6.73 -8.36
CA ALA A 86 19.28 6.81 -8.91
C ALA A 86 20.31 7.12 -7.80
N PHE A 87 21.55 6.61 -7.93
CA PHE A 87 22.58 6.86 -6.91
C PHE A 87 22.82 8.34 -6.66
N ASN A 88 22.79 9.18 -7.69
CA ASN A 88 22.93 10.63 -7.56
C ASN A 88 21.75 11.34 -6.86
N GLU A 89 20.66 10.63 -6.62
CA GLU A 89 19.52 11.12 -5.83
C GLU A 89 19.62 10.70 -4.36
N ILE A 90 20.54 9.81 -4.00
CA ILE A 90 20.74 9.34 -2.63
C ILE A 90 21.69 10.29 -1.93
N ASP A 91 21.23 10.90 -0.86
CA ASP A 91 22.04 11.76 0.01
C ASP A 91 22.74 10.94 1.10
N SER A 92 21.99 10.05 1.73
CA SER A 92 22.50 9.15 2.77
C SER A 92 21.57 7.94 2.96
N ILE A 93 22.09 6.89 3.60
CA ILE A 93 21.34 5.72 3.99
C ILE A 93 21.54 5.42 5.47
N ALA A 94 20.55 4.80 6.11
CA ALA A 94 20.64 4.38 7.51
C ALA A 94 19.80 3.12 7.75
N LEU A 95 20.19 2.33 8.73
CA LEU A 95 19.34 1.30 9.32
C LEU A 95 18.68 1.85 10.57
N LEU A 96 17.37 1.76 10.63
CA LEU A 96 16.56 2.24 11.74
C LEU A 96 15.86 1.07 12.40
N SER A 97 15.66 1.15 13.73
CA SER A 97 14.86 0.20 14.49
C SER A 97 13.36 0.57 14.53
N GLU A 98 13.04 1.80 14.22
CA GLU A 98 11.67 2.32 14.28
C GLU A 98 11.39 3.29 13.12
N LEU A 99 10.16 3.26 12.62
CA LEU A 99 9.69 4.25 11.66
C LEU A 99 9.50 5.62 12.34
N PRO A 100 9.73 6.72 11.62
CA PRO A 100 9.34 8.04 12.10
C PRO A 100 7.84 8.10 12.33
N GLU A 101 7.41 8.92 13.28
CA GLU A 101 6.00 9.08 13.61
C GLU A 101 5.20 9.58 12.41
N ILE A 102 4.19 8.80 12.02
CA ILE A 102 3.34 9.05 10.86
C ILE A 102 2.01 9.64 11.32
N ARG A 103 1.64 10.77 10.73
CA ARG A 103 0.35 11.43 11.00
C ARG A 103 -0.77 10.94 10.10
N THR A 104 -0.51 10.88 8.79
CA THR A 104 -1.57 10.65 7.81
C THR A 104 -1.03 9.93 6.58
N ARG A 105 -1.80 8.98 6.07
CA ARG A 105 -1.59 8.40 4.76
C ARG A 105 -2.13 9.35 3.68
N LEU A 106 -1.28 9.74 2.74
CA LEU A 106 -1.66 10.58 1.59
C LEU A 106 -2.17 9.71 0.44
N HIS A 107 -1.44 8.64 0.13
CA HIS A 107 -1.79 7.72 -0.95
C HIS A 107 -1.08 6.39 -0.70
N GLY A 108 -1.81 5.29 -0.76
CA GLY A 108 -1.21 3.97 -0.53
C GLY A 108 -2.12 3.03 0.25
N ILE A 109 -1.54 1.95 0.74
CA ILE A 109 -2.19 0.88 1.48
C ILE A 109 -1.56 0.81 2.87
N SER A 110 -2.39 0.55 3.88
CA SER A 110 -1.95 0.16 5.20
C SER A 110 -2.93 -0.88 5.73
N THR A 111 -2.48 -2.12 5.86
CA THR A 111 -3.24 -3.27 6.34
C THR A 111 -2.39 -3.99 7.38
N GLY A 112 -2.69 -3.78 8.66
CA GLY A 112 -1.90 -4.40 9.73
C GLY A 112 -0.41 -4.07 9.64
N ALA A 113 0.41 -5.07 9.33
CA ALA A 113 1.86 -4.95 9.20
C ALA A 113 2.32 -4.26 7.90
N VAL A 114 1.52 -4.35 6.83
CA VAL A 114 1.88 -3.83 5.51
C VAL A 114 1.56 -2.34 5.41
N SER A 115 2.55 -1.53 5.02
CA SER A 115 2.38 -0.10 4.75
C SER A 115 3.16 0.30 3.51
N LYS A 116 2.45 0.52 2.38
CA LYS A 116 3.06 0.90 1.10
C LYS A 116 2.45 2.18 0.57
N GLY A 117 3.27 3.12 0.12
CA GLY A 117 2.83 4.38 -0.50
C GLY A 117 3.38 5.65 0.15
N LYS A 118 2.65 6.76 0.02
CA LYS A 118 3.06 8.09 0.47
C LYS A 118 2.34 8.48 1.75
N TYR A 119 3.13 8.93 2.72
CA TYR A 119 2.67 9.31 4.06
C TYR A 119 3.18 10.69 4.44
N LYS A 120 2.55 11.29 5.44
CA LYS A 120 2.94 12.58 6.03
C LYS A 120 3.39 12.35 7.46
N GLY A 121 4.51 12.94 7.85
CA GLY A 121 5.03 12.88 9.20
C GLY A 121 4.15 13.61 10.22
N ALA A 122 4.27 13.27 11.49
CA ALA A 122 3.51 13.86 12.58
C ALA A 122 4.05 15.23 12.97
N THR A 123 5.38 15.38 13.02
CA THR A 123 6.05 16.54 13.59
C THR A 123 6.39 17.60 12.53
N SER A 124 6.36 17.24 11.25
CA SER A 124 6.74 18.12 10.14
C SER A 124 5.89 17.83 8.91
N ASP A 125 5.84 18.78 7.97
CA ASP A 125 5.21 18.58 6.68
C ASP A 125 6.01 17.66 5.73
N ILE A 126 7.01 16.94 6.27
CA ILE A 126 7.84 16.00 5.54
C ILE A 126 6.95 14.85 5.06
N ARG A 127 7.13 14.51 3.80
CA ARG A 127 6.48 13.35 3.18
C ARG A 127 7.45 12.18 3.23
N TYR A 128 6.90 11.00 3.45
CA TYR A 128 7.63 9.73 3.44
C TYR A 128 7.09 8.83 2.36
N HIS A 129 7.95 8.02 1.75
CA HIS A 129 7.54 6.90 0.92
C HIS A 129 7.86 5.62 1.66
N LEU A 130 6.84 4.83 1.94
CA LEU A 130 6.98 3.57 2.68
C LEU A 130 6.79 2.39 1.75
N VAL A 131 7.63 1.37 1.91
CA VAL A 131 7.47 0.05 1.31
C VAL A 131 7.79 -0.97 2.40
N ILE A 132 6.84 -1.14 3.33
CA ILE A 132 6.96 -2.01 4.50
C ILE A 132 6.01 -3.18 4.29
N GLU A 133 6.52 -4.40 4.35
CA GLU A 133 5.74 -5.65 4.15
C GLU A 133 5.53 -6.45 5.43
N HIS A 134 6.41 -6.28 6.39
CA HIS A 134 6.32 -6.99 7.67
C HIS A 134 6.84 -6.11 8.82
N PRO A 135 6.42 -6.37 10.07
CA PRO A 135 7.05 -5.76 11.22
C PRO A 135 8.48 -6.30 11.32
N THR A 136 9.45 -5.40 11.39
CA THR A 136 10.86 -5.76 11.48
C THR A 136 11.55 -4.83 12.46
N ASP A 137 12.63 -5.35 13.06
CA ASP A 137 13.51 -4.57 13.93
C ASP A 137 14.51 -3.72 13.14
N LEU A 138 14.57 -3.91 11.82
CA LEU A 138 15.46 -3.17 10.93
C LEU A 138 14.69 -2.64 9.74
N ILE A 139 14.85 -1.35 9.48
CA ILE A 139 14.23 -0.63 8.35
C ILE A 139 15.34 0.10 7.61
N LEU A 140 15.49 -0.15 6.33
CA LEU A 140 16.40 0.62 5.50
C LEU A 140 15.77 1.99 5.20
N ALA A 141 16.40 3.06 5.67
CA ALA A 141 16.05 4.43 5.33
C ALA A 141 16.98 4.94 4.23
N VAL A 142 16.41 5.40 3.13
CA VAL A 142 17.12 6.04 2.01
C VAL A 142 16.71 7.50 1.98
N TYR A 143 17.60 8.39 2.39
CA TYR A 143 17.39 9.84 2.34
C TYR A 143 17.77 10.34 0.95
N ARG A 144 16.90 11.15 0.37
CA ARG A 144 17.03 11.62 -1.00
C ARG A 144 17.18 13.12 -1.06
N THR A 145 17.92 13.60 -2.04
CA THR A 145 18.05 15.03 -2.36
C THR A 145 16.70 15.72 -2.62
N THR A 146 15.66 14.95 -2.97
CA THR A 146 14.28 15.44 -3.16
C THR A 146 13.51 15.69 -1.87
N ASN A 147 14.13 15.53 -0.69
CA ASN A 147 13.51 15.65 0.63
C ASN A 147 12.31 14.70 0.89
N ILE A 148 12.19 13.61 0.14
CA ILE A 148 11.20 12.56 0.39
C ILE A 148 11.94 11.27 0.71
N PRO A 149 12.23 11.00 1.99
CA PRO A 149 12.90 9.76 2.38
C PRO A 149 12.03 8.54 2.03
N VAL A 150 12.71 7.44 1.73
CA VAL A 150 12.10 6.14 1.43
C VAL A 150 12.48 5.17 2.54
N PHE A 151 11.49 4.52 3.13
CA PHE A 151 11.68 3.50 4.15
C PHE A 151 11.28 2.15 3.61
N VAL A 152 12.17 1.19 3.70
CA VAL A 152 12.04 -0.13 3.07
C VAL A 152 12.21 -1.21 4.13
N ALA A 153 11.23 -2.13 4.18
CA ALA A 153 11.33 -3.38 4.92
C ALA A 153 10.55 -4.44 4.14
N LEU A 154 11.28 -5.37 3.53
CA LEU A 154 10.76 -6.34 2.57
C LEU A 154 10.92 -7.76 3.10
N GLU A 155 9.92 -8.60 2.88
CA GLU A 155 9.98 -10.01 3.29
C GLU A 155 11.04 -10.80 2.49
N ALA A 156 11.24 -10.43 1.22
CA ALA A 156 12.10 -11.16 0.30
C ALA A 156 13.58 -10.75 0.33
N VAL A 157 13.96 -9.71 1.08
CA VAL A 157 15.31 -9.12 1.06
C VAL A 157 15.74 -8.75 2.47
N SER A 158 16.96 -9.11 2.84
CA SER A 158 17.55 -8.65 4.10
C SER A 158 17.93 -7.17 4.00
N GLU A 159 17.33 -6.33 4.85
CA GLU A 159 17.60 -4.89 4.91
C GLU A 159 19.08 -4.63 5.21
N GLN A 160 19.69 -5.49 6.00
CA GLN A 160 21.10 -5.38 6.36
C GLN A 160 22.03 -5.68 5.17
N GLU A 161 21.74 -6.72 4.38
CA GLU A 161 22.49 -7.03 3.17
C GLU A 161 22.31 -5.90 2.16
N LEU A 162 21.09 -5.47 1.92
CA LEU A 162 20.78 -4.38 1.00
C LEU A 162 21.47 -3.07 1.41
N TYR A 163 21.56 -2.79 2.72
CA TYR A 163 22.28 -1.64 3.25
C TYR A 163 23.78 -1.73 2.94
N HIS A 164 24.42 -2.88 3.19
CA HIS A 164 25.85 -3.07 2.94
C HIS A 164 26.17 -2.96 1.47
N ASP A 165 25.38 -3.59 0.62
CA ASP A 165 25.55 -3.54 -0.82
C ASP A 165 25.39 -2.12 -1.36
N LEU A 166 24.36 -1.40 -0.90
CA LEU A 166 24.10 -0.03 -1.31
C LEU A 166 25.20 0.92 -0.82
N GLN A 167 25.71 0.72 0.42
CA GLN A 167 26.80 1.50 0.96
C GLN A 167 28.09 1.30 0.13
N ALA A 168 28.40 0.05 -0.23
CA ALA A 168 29.57 -0.28 -1.01
C ALA A 168 29.55 0.37 -2.42
N GLU A 169 28.38 0.48 -3.03
CA GLU A 169 28.23 1.16 -4.33
C GLU A 169 28.34 2.69 -4.18
N LEU A 170 27.78 3.27 -3.11
CA LEU A 170 27.84 4.70 -2.85
C LEU A 170 29.29 5.17 -2.52
N ASP A 171 30.09 4.34 -1.86
CA ASP A 171 31.48 4.64 -1.52
C ASP A 171 32.42 4.61 -2.76
N GLN A 172 31.96 4.13 -3.91
CA GLN A 172 32.70 4.06 -5.17
C GLN A 172 32.41 5.23 -6.11
N LEU A 173 31.43 6.08 -5.78
CA LEU A 173 31.01 7.22 -6.59
C LEU A 173 31.71 8.49 -6.20
#